data_034d839308862bfcf928c6872ddf96f7
#
_entry.id   034d839308862bfcf928c6872ddf96f7
#
_cell.length_a   1.000
_cell.length_b   1.000
_cell.length_c   1.000
_cell.angle_alpha   90.00
_cell.angle_beta   90.00
_cell.angle_gamma   90.00
#
_symmetry.space_group_name_H-M   'P 1'
#
loop_
_entity.id
_entity.type
_entity.pdbx_description
1 polymer ?
#
loop_
_entity_poly.entity_id
_entity_poly.type
_entity_poly.pdbx_seq_one_letter_code
_entity_poly.pdbx_strand_id
1 'polypeptide(L)'
;ITSLKHHYSLKNYDEALEFMLDKDRFSGKLDKKNNYIRETEFPTYISNWNNHYKAWKNFKKNYLLIKYEDLMTNPKKKFKEIAKYLSKLLQIKIENIDVEEAILKSSFQNLKKSEEKFGFDEAPTDDITNKKKKFFNLGPDNNWEKNLPNNIRKKIEDNFSAEMEE
;
A
#
# COMPACT_ATOMS: atom_id res chain seq x y z
N ILE A 1 7.57 -4.59 -0.97
CA ILE A 1 8.71 -4.31 -1.87
C ILE A 1 8.37 -4.62 -3.34
N THR A 2 7.71 -5.73 -3.66
CA THR A 2 7.30 -6.07 -5.04
C THR A 2 6.37 -5.02 -5.64
N SER A 3 5.34 -4.61 -4.90
CA SER A 3 4.43 -3.54 -5.32
C SER A 3 5.16 -2.20 -5.43
N LEU A 4 6.06 -1.90 -4.51
CA LEU A 4 6.89 -0.70 -4.54
C LEU A 4 7.71 -0.64 -5.83
N LYS A 5 8.43 -1.74 -6.15
CA LYS A 5 9.19 -1.85 -7.40
C LYS A 5 8.31 -1.62 -8.63
N HIS A 6 7.10 -2.18 -8.64
CA HIS A 6 6.16 -2.05 -9.76
C HIS A 6 5.65 -0.62 -9.91
N HIS A 7 5.13 -0.01 -8.83
CA HIS A 7 4.49 1.29 -8.87
C HIS A 7 5.47 2.45 -9.12
N TYR A 8 6.68 2.35 -8.58
CA TYR A 8 7.71 3.40 -8.77
C TYR A 8 8.66 3.12 -9.94
N SER A 9 8.38 2.10 -10.77
CA SER A 9 9.23 1.73 -11.93
C SER A 9 10.68 1.47 -11.58
N LEU A 10 10.94 0.96 -10.36
CA LEU A 10 12.31 0.71 -9.89
C LEU A 10 12.95 -0.45 -10.67
N LYS A 11 14.22 -0.35 -10.99
CA LYS A 11 14.93 -1.27 -11.87
C LYS A 11 15.04 -2.68 -11.28
N ASN A 12 15.33 -2.77 -9.98
CA ASN A 12 15.58 -4.01 -9.29
C ASN A 12 15.10 -3.98 -7.84
N TYR A 13 15.28 -5.06 -7.11
CA TYR A 13 14.87 -5.15 -5.71
C TYR A 13 15.82 -4.43 -4.75
N ASP A 14 17.10 -4.25 -5.11
CA ASP A 14 18.03 -3.48 -4.29
C ASP A 14 17.61 -2.02 -4.24
N GLU A 15 17.26 -1.43 -5.39
CA GLU A 15 16.73 -0.06 -5.47
C GLU A 15 15.42 0.09 -4.67
N ALA A 16 14.54 -0.92 -4.75
CA ALA A 16 13.31 -0.94 -3.96
C ALA A 16 13.58 -1.06 -2.45
N LEU A 17 14.61 -1.78 -2.06
CA LEU A 17 15.03 -1.89 -0.67
C LEU A 17 15.64 -0.57 -0.16
N GLU A 18 16.52 0.06 -0.92
CA GLU A 18 17.05 1.40 -0.60
C GLU A 18 15.92 2.39 -0.38
N PHE A 19 14.91 2.36 -1.25
CA PHE A 19 13.72 3.17 -1.12
C PHE A 19 12.92 2.91 0.18
N MET A 20 12.87 1.67 0.66
CA MET A 20 12.24 1.32 1.95
C MET A 20 13.08 1.75 3.15
N LEU A 21 14.40 1.76 3.03
CA LEU A 21 15.33 2.12 4.09
C LEU A 21 15.57 3.63 4.21
N ASP A 22 15.20 4.40 3.22
CA ASP A 22 15.43 5.84 3.19
C ASP A 22 14.64 6.55 4.29
N LYS A 23 15.39 7.11 5.25
CA LYS A 23 14.83 7.83 6.41
C LYS A 23 14.30 9.20 6.05
N ASP A 24 14.82 9.78 5.00
CA ASP A 24 14.50 11.15 4.56
C ASP A 24 13.50 11.16 3.39
N ARG A 25 12.82 10.03 3.16
CA ARG A 25 11.91 9.87 2.04
C ARG A 25 10.68 10.74 2.15
N PHE A 26 10.40 11.44 1.05
CA PHE A 26 9.14 12.12 0.80
C PHE A 26 8.35 11.44 -0.32
N SER A 27 7.01 11.50 -0.27
CA SER A 27 6.19 11.27 -1.45
C SER A 27 6.04 12.57 -2.24
N GLY A 28 5.79 12.45 -3.53
CA GLY A 28 5.63 13.57 -4.45
C GLY A 28 6.60 13.47 -5.62
N LYS A 29 6.24 14.12 -6.74
CA LYS A 29 7.10 14.16 -7.93
C LYS A 29 8.16 15.24 -7.76
N LEU A 30 9.40 14.90 -8.10
CA LEU A 30 10.50 15.83 -8.20
C LEU A 30 10.72 16.22 -9.67
N ASP A 31 11.05 17.48 -9.92
CA ASP A 31 11.54 17.91 -11.22
C ASP A 31 13.00 17.48 -11.44
N LYS A 32 13.54 17.74 -12.64
CA LYS A 32 14.94 17.42 -12.98
C LYS A 32 15.99 18.13 -12.11
N LYS A 33 15.58 19.11 -11.29
CA LYS A 33 16.43 19.87 -10.36
C LYS A 33 16.18 19.49 -8.90
N ASN A 34 15.47 18.37 -8.66
CA ASN A 34 15.06 17.89 -7.34
C ASN A 34 14.12 18.87 -6.57
N ASN A 35 13.38 19.72 -7.28
CA ASN A 35 12.31 20.49 -6.66
C ASN A 35 10.99 19.76 -6.81
N TYR A 36 10.13 19.87 -5.79
CA TYR A 36 8.77 19.30 -5.86
C TYR A 36 7.93 20.03 -6.91
N ILE A 37 7.26 19.25 -7.77
CA ILE A 37 6.30 19.77 -8.72
C ILE A 37 5.02 20.07 -7.96
N ARG A 38 4.73 21.35 -7.74
CA ARG A 38 3.62 21.84 -6.90
C ARG A 38 2.22 21.56 -7.43
N GLU A 39 2.07 21.11 -8.67
CA GLU A 39 0.78 21.14 -9.37
C GLU A 39 -0.17 20.00 -9.00
N THR A 40 0.28 18.93 -8.35
CA THR A 40 -0.57 17.75 -8.14
C THR A 40 -0.53 17.12 -6.75
N GLU A 41 0.53 17.30 -5.97
CA GLU A 41 0.67 16.63 -4.66
C GLU A 41 1.51 17.45 -3.69
N PHE A 42 1.02 17.57 -2.46
CA PHE A 42 1.86 18.10 -1.37
C PHE A 42 2.95 17.08 -1.03
N PRO A 43 4.23 17.50 -0.95
CA PRO A 43 5.29 16.61 -0.50
C PRO A 43 5.00 16.14 0.92
N THR A 44 4.78 14.86 1.09
CA THR A 44 4.50 14.24 2.38
C THR A 44 5.72 13.48 2.85
N TYR A 45 6.19 13.79 4.06
CA TYR A 45 7.28 13.06 4.67
C TYR A 45 6.82 11.67 5.09
N ILE A 46 7.38 10.64 4.47
CA ILE A 46 7.02 9.23 4.71
C ILE A 46 8.06 8.55 5.60
N SER A 47 9.34 8.91 5.44
CA SER A 47 10.47 8.25 6.08
C SER A 47 10.58 6.76 5.69
N ASN A 48 11.43 6.01 6.37
CA ASN A 48 11.52 4.57 6.18
C ASN A 48 10.34 3.82 6.84
N TRP A 49 10.21 2.54 6.55
CA TRP A 49 9.09 1.73 7.04
C TRP A 49 8.99 1.70 8.57
N ASN A 50 10.10 1.54 9.29
CA ASN A 50 10.12 1.53 10.77
C ASN A 50 9.54 2.81 11.36
N ASN A 51 10.02 3.96 10.89
CA ASN A 51 9.59 5.25 11.40
C ASN A 51 8.12 5.50 11.09
N HIS A 52 7.69 5.16 9.87
CA HIS A 52 6.29 5.27 9.47
C HIS A 52 5.39 4.39 10.36
N TYR A 53 5.74 3.13 10.55
CA TYR A 53 5.00 2.20 11.40
C TYR A 53 4.95 2.69 12.86
N LYS A 54 6.10 3.08 13.44
CA LYS A 54 6.17 3.59 14.82
C LYS A 54 5.39 4.88 15.03
N ALA A 55 5.37 5.78 14.04
CA ALA A 55 4.59 7.01 14.08
C ALA A 55 3.09 6.69 14.24
N TRP A 56 2.55 5.76 13.44
CA TRP A 56 1.16 5.32 13.56
C TRP A 56 0.88 4.58 14.87
N LYS A 57 1.76 3.70 15.30
CA LYS A 57 1.61 2.96 16.57
C LYS A 57 1.58 3.89 17.79
N ASN A 58 2.34 4.98 17.75
CA ASN A 58 2.37 5.98 18.81
C ASN A 58 1.18 6.96 18.77
N PHE A 59 0.40 6.95 17.71
CA PHE A 59 -0.79 7.76 17.57
C PHE A 59 -1.92 7.21 18.45
N LYS A 60 -2.06 7.75 19.66
CA LYS A 60 -2.91 7.20 20.73
C LYS A 60 -4.42 7.45 20.58
N LYS A 61 -4.89 8.09 19.52
CA LYS A 61 -6.30 8.48 19.37
C LYS A 61 -6.86 8.08 18.00
N ASN A 62 -8.07 7.53 18.05
CA ASN A 62 -8.92 7.35 16.87
C ASN A 62 -8.21 6.70 15.66
N TYR A 63 -7.56 5.55 15.87
CA TYR A 63 -7.10 4.72 14.78
C TYR A 63 -7.56 3.27 14.96
N LEU A 64 -7.64 2.55 13.86
CA LEU A 64 -7.91 1.12 13.80
C LEU A 64 -6.79 0.47 13.01
N LEU A 65 -6.00 -0.39 13.66
CA LEU A 65 -4.98 -1.18 13.00
C LEU A 65 -5.59 -2.48 12.48
N ILE A 66 -5.41 -2.75 11.20
CA ILE A 66 -5.82 -4.00 10.55
C ILE A 66 -4.63 -4.57 9.79
N LYS A 67 -4.29 -5.83 10.07
CA LYS A 67 -3.27 -6.56 9.30
C LYS A 67 -3.88 -6.99 7.96
N TYR A 68 -3.11 -6.86 6.90
CA TYR A 68 -3.53 -7.27 5.56
C TYR A 68 -3.89 -8.77 5.51
N GLU A 69 -3.11 -9.60 6.18
CA GLU A 69 -3.30 -11.04 6.27
C GLU A 69 -4.66 -11.39 6.91
N ASP A 70 -5.04 -10.66 7.94
CA ASP A 70 -6.36 -10.81 8.58
C ASP A 70 -7.50 -10.41 7.63
N LEU A 71 -7.29 -9.32 6.87
CA LEU A 71 -8.27 -8.86 5.88
C LEU A 71 -8.45 -9.90 4.77
N MET A 72 -7.38 -10.52 4.32
CA MET A 72 -7.43 -11.57 3.30
C MET A 72 -8.02 -12.87 3.81
N THR A 73 -7.71 -13.24 5.06
CA THR A 73 -8.16 -14.52 5.65
C THR A 73 -9.63 -14.46 6.08
N ASN A 74 -10.07 -13.33 6.63
CA ASN A 74 -11.43 -13.17 7.14
C ASN A 74 -12.02 -11.79 6.81
N PRO A 75 -12.24 -11.50 5.52
CA PRO A 75 -12.70 -10.19 5.05
C PRO A 75 -14.01 -9.76 5.72
N LYS A 76 -14.98 -10.65 5.86
CA LYS A 76 -16.30 -10.32 6.45
C LYS A 76 -16.16 -9.81 7.88
N LYS A 77 -15.34 -10.44 8.71
CA LYS A 77 -15.09 -10.01 10.09
C LYS A 77 -14.39 -8.65 10.11
N LYS A 78 -13.35 -8.49 9.31
CA LYS A 78 -12.54 -7.25 9.31
C LYS A 78 -13.28 -6.06 8.73
N PHE A 79 -14.05 -6.23 7.67
CA PHE A 79 -14.91 -5.18 7.15
C PHE A 79 -16.00 -4.76 8.16
N LYS A 80 -16.54 -5.69 8.95
CA LYS A 80 -17.46 -5.35 10.06
C LYS A 80 -16.77 -4.55 11.16
N GLU A 81 -15.52 -4.86 11.50
CA GLU A 81 -14.73 -4.09 12.45
C GLU A 81 -14.49 -2.65 11.92
N ILE A 82 -14.14 -2.50 10.64
CA ILE A 82 -14.00 -1.21 9.97
C ILE A 82 -15.33 -0.43 9.99
N ALA A 83 -16.43 -1.06 9.59
CA ALA A 83 -17.75 -0.44 9.56
C ALA A 83 -18.18 0.05 10.96
N LYS A 84 -17.96 -0.76 11.99
CA LYS A 84 -18.23 -0.38 13.39
C LYS A 84 -17.37 0.80 13.83
N TYR A 85 -16.10 0.80 13.47
CA TYR A 85 -15.19 1.90 13.78
C TYR A 85 -15.63 3.20 13.08
N LEU A 86 -15.94 3.15 11.79
CA LEU A 86 -16.41 4.30 11.02
C LEU A 86 -17.76 4.80 11.50
N SER A 87 -18.70 3.90 11.82
CA SER A 87 -20.01 4.27 12.38
C SER A 87 -19.85 5.09 13.66
N LYS A 88 -18.93 4.65 14.55
CA LYS A 88 -18.65 5.38 15.79
C LYS A 88 -17.98 6.73 15.54
N LEU A 89 -17.04 6.78 14.61
CA LEU A 89 -16.26 8.00 14.33
C LEU A 89 -17.11 9.07 13.65
N LEU A 90 -17.91 8.65 12.67
CA LEU A 90 -18.71 9.53 11.83
C LEU A 90 -20.14 9.73 12.35
N GLN A 91 -20.53 9.01 13.40
CA GLN A 91 -21.89 9.00 13.97
C GLN A 91 -22.97 8.64 12.94
N ILE A 92 -22.64 7.72 12.03
CA ILE A 92 -23.55 7.20 11.00
C ILE A 92 -23.85 5.73 11.24
N LYS A 93 -24.99 5.25 10.73
CA LYS A 93 -25.31 3.83 10.73
C LYS A 93 -24.86 3.19 9.42
N ILE A 94 -24.06 2.13 9.50
CA ILE A 94 -23.66 1.31 8.36
C ILE A 94 -24.37 -0.03 8.47
N GLU A 95 -25.12 -0.39 7.46
CA GLU A 95 -25.87 -1.63 7.43
C GLU A 95 -24.99 -2.83 7.04
N ASN A 96 -25.37 -4.04 7.44
CA ASN A 96 -24.61 -5.25 7.09
C ASN A 96 -24.56 -5.52 5.58
N ILE A 97 -25.62 -5.12 4.85
CA ILE A 97 -25.67 -5.28 3.40
C ILE A 97 -24.63 -4.43 2.70
N ASP A 98 -24.38 -3.21 3.20
CA ASP A 98 -23.36 -2.32 2.67
C ASP A 98 -21.97 -2.93 2.81
N VAL A 99 -21.73 -3.62 3.93
CA VAL A 99 -20.47 -4.33 4.19
C VAL A 99 -20.26 -5.48 3.20
N GLU A 100 -21.29 -6.27 2.94
CA GLU A 100 -21.21 -7.41 2.00
C GLU A 100 -21.01 -6.93 0.57
N GLU A 101 -21.71 -5.89 0.18
CA GLU A 101 -21.53 -5.25 -1.14
C GLU A 101 -20.14 -4.64 -1.29
N ALA A 102 -19.62 -3.97 -0.26
CA ALA A 102 -18.27 -3.42 -0.26
C ALA A 102 -17.21 -4.51 -0.44
N ILE A 103 -17.33 -5.65 0.27
CA ILE A 103 -16.42 -6.79 0.13
C ILE A 103 -16.44 -7.32 -1.30
N LEU A 104 -17.63 -7.50 -1.87
CA LEU A 104 -17.77 -8.02 -3.23
C LEU A 104 -17.15 -7.06 -4.26
N LYS A 105 -17.49 -5.77 -4.18
CA LYS A 105 -17.02 -4.74 -5.11
C LYS A 105 -15.51 -4.52 -5.01
N SER A 106 -14.94 -4.61 -3.81
CA SER A 106 -13.50 -4.43 -3.56
C SER A 106 -12.68 -5.71 -3.72
N SER A 107 -13.27 -6.83 -4.17
CA SER A 107 -12.50 -8.03 -4.44
C SER A 107 -11.46 -7.76 -5.56
N PHE A 108 -10.26 -8.37 -5.43
CA PHE A 108 -9.17 -8.16 -6.38
C PHE A 108 -9.60 -8.43 -7.82
N GLN A 109 -10.36 -9.49 -8.06
CA GLN A 109 -10.86 -9.84 -9.39
C GLN A 109 -11.80 -8.76 -9.96
N ASN A 110 -12.69 -8.21 -9.13
CA ASN A 110 -13.62 -7.19 -9.57
C ASN A 110 -12.91 -5.86 -9.85
N LEU A 111 -11.96 -5.48 -9.00
CA LEU A 111 -11.15 -4.28 -9.21
C LEU A 111 -10.29 -4.40 -10.46
N LYS A 112 -9.65 -5.56 -10.68
CA LYS A 112 -8.86 -5.84 -11.87
C LYS A 112 -9.71 -5.78 -13.16
N LYS A 113 -10.90 -6.38 -13.15
CA LYS A 113 -11.83 -6.30 -14.29
C LYS A 113 -12.31 -4.86 -14.53
N SER A 114 -12.53 -4.10 -13.46
CA SER A 114 -12.91 -2.68 -13.55
C SER A 114 -11.80 -1.86 -14.19
N GLU A 115 -10.55 -2.07 -13.77
CA GLU A 115 -9.38 -1.42 -14.38
C GLU A 115 -9.23 -1.79 -15.87
N GLU A 116 -9.44 -3.06 -16.24
CA GLU A 116 -9.37 -3.50 -17.63
C GLU A 116 -10.44 -2.85 -18.52
N LYS A 117 -11.61 -2.57 -17.96
CA LYS A 117 -12.74 -2.00 -18.71
C LYS A 117 -12.74 -0.47 -18.76
N PHE A 118 -12.42 0.17 -17.66
CA PHE A 118 -12.58 1.62 -17.48
C PHE A 118 -11.26 2.36 -17.27
N GLY A 119 -10.15 1.63 -17.10
CA GLY A 119 -8.89 2.19 -16.62
C GLY A 119 -8.92 2.41 -15.09
N PHE A 120 -7.80 2.92 -14.58
CA PHE A 120 -7.67 3.33 -13.18
C PHE A 120 -6.82 4.61 -13.12
N ASP A 121 -7.36 5.66 -12.54
CA ASP A 121 -6.72 6.98 -12.60
C ASP A 121 -5.37 7.02 -11.87
N GLU A 122 -5.26 6.31 -10.76
CA GLU A 122 -4.03 6.19 -9.96
C GLU A 122 -3.04 5.14 -10.52
N ALA A 123 -3.34 4.53 -11.67
CA ALA A 123 -2.43 3.57 -12.29
C ALA A 123 -1.09 4.26 -12.62
N PRO A 124 0.04 3.66 -12.19
CA PRO A 124 1.35 4.28 -12.39
C PRO A 124 1.69 4.37 -13.88
N THR A 125 2.39 5.43 -14.24
CA THR A 125 2.91 5.59 -15.60
C THR A 125 4.35 5.08 -15.64
N ASP A 126 4.66 4.31 -16.66
CA ASP A 126 6.03 3.88 -16.91
C ASP A 126 6.85 5.04 -17.48
N ASP A 127 7.92 5.42 -16.80
CA ASP A 127 8.71 6.61 -17.14
C ASP A 127 9.46 6.47 -18.49
N ILE A 128 9.66 5.22 -18.95
CA ILE A 128 10.38 4.96 -20.22
C ILE A 128 9.41 4.97 -21.40
N THR A 129 8.28 4.29 -21.24
CA THR A 129 7.32 4.09 -22.34
C THR A 129 6.20 5.12 -22.34
N ASN A 130 6.06 5.90 -21.28
CA ASN A 130 4.97 6.85 -21.02
C ASN A 130 3.56 6.19 -21.09
N LYS A 131 3.48 4.89 -20.83
CA LYS A 131 2.22 4.13 -20.81
C LYS A 131 1.80 3.82 -19.39
N LYS A 132 0.49 3.84 -19.10
CA LYS A 132 -0.04 3.38 -17.83
C LYS A 132 0.23 1.88 -17.64
N LYS A 133 0.74 1.51 -16.46
CA LYS A 133 0.88 0.12 -16.00
C LYS A 133 -0.41 -0.32 -15.33
N LYS A 134 -0.63 -1.62 -15.24
CA LYS A 134 -1.74 -2.14 -14.44
C LYS A 134 -1.48 -1.89 -12.96
N PHE A 135 -2.45 -1.26 -12.29
CA PHE A 135 -2.41 -1.06 -10.84
C PHE A 135 -2.64 -2.38 -10.10
N PHE A 136 -3.71 -3.10 -10.47
CA PHE A 136 -4.04 -4.41 -9.89
C PHE A 136 -3.21 -5.51 -10.57
N ASN A 137 -1.94 -5.64 -10.15
CA ASN A 137 -0.96 -6.54 -10.76
C ASN A 137 -1.03 -7.95 -10.14
N LEU A 138 -0.25 -8.23 -9.10
CA LEU A 138 -0.13 -9.56 -8.51
C LEU A 138 -1.27 -9.91 -7.54
N GLY A 139 -1.75 -8.95 -6.76
CA GLY A 139 -2.80 -9.18 -5.77
C GLY A 139 -2.46 -10.33 -4.81
N PRO A 140 -3.37 -11.33 -4.66
CA PRO A 140 -3.16 -12.48 -3.80
C PRO A 140 -1.94 -13.33 -4.16
N ASP A 141 -1.48 -13.27 -5.41
CA ASP A 141 -0.29 -14.00 -5.88
C ASP A 141 1.03 -13.32 -5.48
N ASN A 142 0.95 -12.17 -4.80
CA ASN A 142 2.12 -11.46 -4.29
C ASN A 142 2.69 -12.16 -3.04
N ASN A 143 3.19 -13.37 -3.23
CA ASN A 143 3.86 -14.13 -2.18
C ASN A 143 5.33 -13.71 -2.09
N TRP A 144 5.69 -13.02 -1.01
CA TRP A 144 7.04 -12.50 -0.82
C TRP A 144 8.11 -13.60 -0.73
N GLU A 145 7.78 -14.77 -0.17
CA GLU A 145 8.71 -15.89 -0.06
C GLU A 145 9.12 -16.46 -1.43
N LYS A 146 8.19 -16.44 -2.39
CA LYS A 146 8.43 -16.92 -3.76
C LYS A 146 8.99 -15.83 -4.67
N ASN A 147 8.56 -14.59 -4.46
CA ASN A 147 8.82 -13.51 -5.39
C ASN A 147 10.13 -12.76 -5.10
N LEU A 148 10.64 -12.84 -3.87
CA LEU A 148 11.85 -12.11 -3.48
C LEU A 148 13.09 -13.01 -3.49
N PRO A 149 14.20 -12.52 -4.06
CA PRO A 149 15.50 -13.17 -3.92
C PRO A 149 15.90 -13.34 -2.44
N ASN A 150 16.59 -14.41 -2.11
CA ASN A 150 16.98 -14.72 -0.73
C ASN A 150 17.81 -13.63 -0.06
N ASN A 151 18.74 -13.02 -0.81
CA ASN A 151 19.56 -11.93 -0.31
C ASN A 151 18.73 -10.69 0.06
N ILE A 152 17.67 -10.41 -0.70
CA ILE A 152 16.76 -9.28 -0.42
C ILE A 152 15.89 -9.59 0.80
N ARG A 153 15.38 -10.83 0.91
CA ARG A 153 14.62 -11.27 2.09
C ARG A 153 15.44 -11.09 3.36
N LYS A 154 16.66 -11.62 3.36
CA LYS A 154 17.56 -11.48 4.51
C LYS A 154 17.82 -10.03 4.90
N LYS A 155 18.09 -9.17 3.93
CA LYS A 155 18.27 -7.73 4.20
C LYS A 155 17.04 -7.07 4.82
N ILE A 156 15.82 -7.48 4.40
CA ILE A 156 14.56 -6.98 4.98
C ILE A 156 14.43 -7.47 6.42
N GLU A 157 14.62 -8.75 6.66
CA GLU A 157 14.56 -9.36 8.00
C GLU A 157 15.58 -8.73 8.95
N ASP A 158 16.83 -8.54 8.51
CA ASP A 158 17.89 -7.91 9.31
C ASP A 158 17.56 -6.45 9.70
N ASN A 159 16.83 -5.71 8.85
CA ASN A 159 16.49 -4.30 9.10
C ASN A 159 15.16 -4.08 9.81
N PHE A 160 14.22 -5.03 9.73
CA PHE A 160 12.84 -4.86 10.16
C PHE A 160 12.33 -5.99 11.05
N SER A 161 13.23 -6.82 11.61
CA SER A 161 12.87 -7.99 12.44
C SER A 161 11.90 -7.64 13.55
N ALA A 162 12.16 -6.57 14.28
CA ALA A 162 11.33 -6.14 15.40
C ALA A 162 9.89 -5.80 14.99
N GLU A 163 9.72 -5.19 13.83
CA GLU A 163 8.41 -4.82 13.30
C GLU A 163 7.69 -5.99 12.62
N MET A 164 8.43 -7.01 12.18
CA MET A 164 7.88 -8.21 11.56
C MET A 164 7.38 -9.24 12.58
N GLU A 165 7.88 -9.22 13.81
CA GLU A 165 7.46 -10.12 14.91
C GLU A 165 6.17 -9.68 15.60
N GLU A 166 5.71 -8.45 15.41
CA GLU A 166 4.47 -7.89 15.98
C GLU A 166 3.23 -8.18 15.12
#